data_f6fcc94023665cdc45883053eb2f6490
#
_entry.id   f6fcc94023665cdc45883053eb2f6490
#
_cell.length_a   1.000
_cell.length_b   1.000
_cell.length_c   1.000
_cell.angle_alpha   90.00
_cell.angle_beta   90.00
_cell.angle_gamma   90.00
#
_symmetry.space_group_name_H-M   'P 1'
#
loop_
_entity.id
_entity.type
_entity.pdbx_description
1 polymer ?
#
loop_
_entity_poly.entity_id
_entity_poly.type
_entity_poly.pdbx_seq_one_letter_code
_entity_poly.pdbx_strand_id
1 'polypeptide(L)'
;MAVKTSAQLKTDLAATFDDGGLATASEYRAFETDMIDSLENPAAGYVNVTSVEAAEYDLLIGDYILNVKYTATGAVTSLTLPTAQVTAGRTIIIKDTAGNAGTNNITVDTEGSETIDGDATWIINGDYDWITLFCDGTNWFIIG
;
A
#
# COMPACT_ATOMS: atom_id res chain seq x y z
N MET A 1 -9.09 24.51 20.52
CA MET A 1 -8.97 23.26 21.30
C MET A 1 -7.49 22.88 21.31
N ALA A 2 -6.87 22.62 22.47
CA ALA A 2 -5.48 22.18 22.51
C ALA A 2 -5.39 20.71 22.02
N VAL A 3 -4.38 20.41 21.19
CA VAL A 3 -4.11 19.04 20.77
C VAL A 3 -3.58 18.28 21.98
N LYS A 4 -4.25 17.17 22.34
CA LYS A 4 -3.80 16.30 23.42
C LYS A 4 -2.61 15.47 22.98
N THR A 5 -1.66 15.25 23.87
CA THR A 5 -0.57 14.30 23.63
C THR A 5 -1.10 12.87 23.70
N SER A 6 -0.41 11.91 23.08
CA SER A 6 -0.75 10.48 23.15
C SER A 6 -0.83 9.96 24.58
N ALA A 7 0.04 10.45 25.48
CA ALA A 7 -0.02 10.13 26.90
C ALA A 7 -1.32 10.64 27.56
N GLN A 8 -1.79 11.81 27.20
CA GLN A 8 -3.06 12.36 27.68
C GLN A 8 -4.26 11.59 27.14
N LEU A 9 -4.22 11.21 25.86
CA LEU A 9 -5.26 10.38 25.24
C LEU A 9 -5.33 8.99 25.90
N LYS A 10 -4.19 8.37 26.20
CA LYS A 10 -4.13 7.08 26.93
C LYS A 10 -4.78 7.18 28.32
N THR A 11 -4.47 8.25 29.06
CA THR A 11 -5.04 8.47 30.40
C THR A 11 -6.55 8.72 30.35
N ASP A 12 -7.00 9.55 29.39
CA ASP A 12 -8.42 9.88 29.25
C ASP A 12 -9.25 8.65 28.83
N LEU A 13 -8.70 7.83 27.92
CA LEU A 13 -9.35 6.60 27.45
C LEU A 13 -9.46 5.56 28.57
N ALA A 14 -8.39 5.34 29.35
CA ALA A 14 -8.39 4.46 30.51
C ALA A 14 -9.44 4.91 31.55
N ALA A 15 -9.55 6.21 31.81
CA ALA A 15 -10.53 6.74 32.76
C ALA A 15 -11.98 6.60 32.25
N THR A 16 -12.21 6.58 30.94
CA THR A 16 -13.56 6.46 30.36
C THR A 16 -14.09 5.05 30.39
N PHE A 17 -13.22 4.04 30.38
CA PHE A 17 -13.59 2.62 30.29
C PHE A 17 -13.39 1.82 31.60
N ASP A 18 -13.08 2.47 32.73
CA ASP A 18 -12.84 1.83 34.04
C ASP A 18 -14.14 1.56 34.84
N ASP A 19 -15.28 1.52 34.23
CA ASP A 19 -16.57 1.35 34.94
C ASP A 19 -17.17 -0.08 34.86
N GLY A 20 -16.33 -1.10 34.87
CA GLY A 20 -16.78 -2.48 35.07
C GLY A 20 -17.46 -3.14 33.89
N GLY A 21 -17.19 -2.68 32.70
CA GLY A 21 -17.76 -3.20 31.47
C GLY A 21 -17.19 -4.54 31.00
N LEU A 22 -17.40 -4.93 29.83
CA LEU A 22 -17.36 -6.25 29.23
C LEU A 22 -16.00 -6.72 28.66
N ALA A 23 -14.94 -5.92 28.77
CA ALA A 23 -13.61 -6.31 28.31
C ALA A 23 -12.56 -6.21 29.44
N THR A 24 -11.55 -7.07 29.41
CA THR A 24 -10.48 -7.05 30.38
C THR A 24 -9.52 -5.87 30.17
N ALA A 25 -8.85 -5.42 31.22
CA ALA A 25 -7.86 -4.34 31.12
C ALA A 25 -6.71 -4.64 30.13
N SER A 26 -6.45 -5.91 29.84
CA SER A 26 -5.45 -6.32 28.84
C SER A 26 -5.95 -6.15 27.41
N GLU A 27 -7.22 -6.45 27.16
CA GLU A 27 -7.85 -6.27 25.84
C GLU A 27 -7.98 -4.79 25.47
N TYR A 28 -8.34 -3.95 26.46
CA TYR A 28 -8.36 -2.49 26.27
C TYR A 28 -6.97 -1.93 25.96
N ARG A 29 -5.93 -2.37 26.69
CA ARG A 29 -4.55 -1.92 26.43
C ARG A 29 -4.02 -2.34 25.07
N ALA A 30 -4.40 -3.52 24.59
CA ALA A 30 -4.03 -3.96 23.25
C ALA A 30 -4.69 -3.06 22.19
N PHE A 31 -5.99 -2.78 22.32
CA PHE A 31 -6.72 -1.89 21.42
C PHE A 31 -6.21 -0.44 21.47
N GLU A 32 -5.90 0.08 22.67
CA GLU A 32 -5.27 1.39 22.83
C GLU A 32 -3.90 1.46 22.15
N THR A 33 -3.07 0.44 22.34
CA THR A 33 -1.75 0.38 21.71
C THR A 33 -1.88 0.39 20.20
N ASP A 34 -2.72 -0.46 19.63
CA ASP A 34 -2.95 -0.53 18.18
C ASP A 34 -3.48 0.79 17.60
N MET A 35 -4.41 1.44 18.33
CA MET A 35 -4.98 2.71 17.89
C MET A 35 -3.98 3.86 17.97
N ILE A 36 -3.16 3.89 19.02
CA ILE A 36 -2.17 4.94 19.23
C ILE A 36 -0.98 4.74 18.32
N ASP A 37 -0.51 3.51 18.13
CA ASP A 37 0.54 3.19 17.17
C ASP A 37 0.12 3.56 15.74
N SER A 38 -1.16 3.40 15.40
CA SER A 38 -1.72 3.87 14.13
C SER A 38 -1.76 5.41 14.00
N LEU A 39 -1.92 6.12 15.10
CA LEU A 39 -1.94 7.60 15.15
C LEU A 39 -0.53 8.21 15.33
N GLU A 40 0.37 7.51 16.04
CA GLU A 40 1.74 7.95 16.32
C GLU A 40 2.72 7.58 15.22
N ASN A 41 2.35 6.65 14.35
CA ASN A 41 3.09 6.29 13.16
C ASN A 41 2.38 6.73 11.87
N PRO A 42 2.10 7.99 11.66
CA PRO A 42 2.30 8.58 10.38
C PRO A 42 3.82 8.63 10.29
N ALA A 43 4.46 7.69 9.64
CA ALA A 43 5.89 7.80 9.33
C ALA A 43 6.10 9.18 8.71
N ALA A 44 6.53 10.13 9.53
CA ALA A 44 6.55 11.52 9.17
C ALA A 44 7.48 11.68 7.97
N GLY A 45 6.92 11.73 6.77
CA GLY A 45 7.63 11.89 5.52
C GLY A 45 8.15 10.61 4.86
N TYR A 46 7.88 9.41 5.39
CA TYR A 46 8.25 8.15 4.74
C TYR A 46 7.01 7.46 4.17
N VAL A 47 7.13 6.94 2.97
CA VAL A 47 6.11 6.12 2.32
C VAL A 47 6.49 4.64 2.42
N ASN A 48 5.51 3.75 2.43
CA ASN A 48 5.78 2.32 2.44
C ASN A 48 6.44 1.89 1.13
N VAL A 49 7.53 1.13 1.24
CA VAL A 49 8.27 0.55 0.12
C VAL A 49 8.22 -0.97 0.25
N THR A 50 7.53 -1.62 -0.66
CA THR A 50 7.42 -3.08 -0.72
C THR A 50 8.36 -3.65 -1.76
N SER A 51 9.24 -4.58 -1.37
CA SER A 51 10.11 -5.30 -2.33
C SER A 51 9.36 -6.47 -2.95
N VAL A 52 9.26 -6.49 -4.27
CA VAL A 52 8.67 -7.58 -5.04
C VAL A 52 9.81 -8.42 -5.63
N GLU A 53 10.01 -9.62 -5.07
CA GLU A 53 11.07 -10.55 -5.45
C GLU A 53 10.50 -11.86 -6.04
N ALA A 54 9.18 -11.94 -6.19
CA ALA A 54 8.45 -13.07 -6.79
C ALA A 54 8.01 -12.75 -8.23
N ALA A 55 7.67 -13.80 -8.97
CA ALA A 55 7.13 -13.66 -10.33
C ALA A 55 5.72 -13.04 -10.35
N GLU A 56 4.98 -13.19 -9.27
CA GLU A 56 3.61 -12.69 -9.13
C GLU A 56 3.47 -11.94 -7.82
N TYR A 57 2.72 -10.84 -7.83
CA TYR A 57 2.42 -10.06 -6.65
C TYR A 57 1.08 -9.33 -6.80
N ASP A 58 0.22 -9.49 -5.82
CA ASP A 58 -1.04 -8.75 -5.72
C ASP A 58 -0.86 -7.53 -4.81
N LEU A 59 -1.24 -6.36 -5.30
CA LEU A 59 -1.15 -5.09 -4.57
C LEU A 59 -1.91 -5.15 -3.24
N LEU A 60 -1.25 -4.81 -2.15
CA LEU A 60 -1.84 -4.73 -0.80
C LEU A 60 -2.24 -3.29 -0.43
N ILE A 61 -3.13 -3.16 0.54
CA ILE A 61 -3.66 -1.85 0.95
C ILE A 61 -2.58 -0.87 1.45
N GLY A 62 -1.52 -1.38 2.05
CA GLY A 62 -0.41 -0.58 2.57
C GLY A 62 0.67 -0.21 1.54
N ASP A 63 0.60 -0.74 0.33
CA ASP A 63 1.63 -0.48 -0.67
C ASP A 63 1.53 0.94 -1.23
N TYR A 64 2.68 1.58 -1.34
CA TYR A 64 2.82 2.88 -2.00
C TYR A 64 3.90 2.85 -3.08
N ILE A 65 5.09 2.32 -2.79
CA ILE A 65 6.13 2.08 -3.79
C ILE A 65 6.37 0.58 -3.88
N LEU A 66 6.14 0.00 -5.04
CA LEU A 66 6.54 -1.36 -5.38
C LEU A 66 7.93 -1.34 -6.01
N ASN A 67 8.89 -1.85 -5.26
CA ASN A 67 10.29 -1.95 -5.65
C ASN A 67 10.51 -3.34 -6.29
N VAL A 68 10.36 -3.43 -7.61
CA VAL A 68 10.44 -4.71 -8.33
C VAL A 68 11.90 -5.10 -8.51
N LYS A 69 12.24 -6.26 -7.95
CA LYS A 69 13.60 -6.84 -7.95
C LYS A 69 13.67 -8.24 -8.54
N TYR A 70 12.55 -8.76 -9.05
CA TYR A 70 12.54 -10.09 -9.64
C TYR A 70 13.37 -10.12 -10.92
N THR A 71 14.39 -10.97 -10.94
CA THR A 71 15.42 -10.99 -12.00
C THR A 71 15.59 -12.35 -12.67
N ALA A 72 14.68 -13.31 -12.44
CA ALA A 72 14.79 -14.62 -13.06
C ALA A 72 14.65 -14.51 -14.58
N THR A 73 15.67 -14.98 -15.31
CA THR A 73 15.71 -14.87 -16.77
C THR A 73 14.53 -15.59 -17.43
N GLY A 74 13.84 -14.89 -18.31
CA GLY A 74 12.69 -15.42 -19.05
C GLY A 74 11.39 -15.48 -18.25
N ALA A 75 11.37 -14.87 -17.05
CA ALA A 75 10.16 -14.75 -16.25
C ALA A 75 9.65 -13.30 -16.30
N VAL A 76 8.39 -13.14 -16.56
CA VAL A 76 7.68 -11.87 -16.48
C VAL A 76 7.21 -11.67 -15.04
N THR A 77 7.44 -10.49 -14.47
CA THR A 77 6.79 -10.15 -13.19
C THR A 77 5.37 -9.70 -13.50
N SER A 78 4.39 -10.36 -12.90
CA SER A 78 2.97 -9.98 -12.98
C SER A 78 2.56 -9.31 -11.68
N LEU A 79 2.10 -8.07 -11.78
CA LEU A 79 1.55 -7.29 -10.67
C LEU A 79 0.06 -7.12 -10.89
N THR A 80 -0.74 -7.66 -9.97
CA THR A 80 -2.20 -7.50 -10.03
C THR A 80 -2.65 -6.30 -9.21
N LEU A 81 -3.50 -5.47 -9.78
CA LEU A 81 -4.25 -4.40 -9.11
C LEU A 81 -5.63 -4.95 -8.72
N PRO A 82 -5.84 -5.42 -7.47
CA PRO A 82 -7.11 -6.02 -7.09
C PRO A 82 -8.24 -5.00 -7.10
N THR A 83 -9.44 -5.43 -7.51
CA THR A 83 -10.67 -4.62 -7.45
C THR A 83 -10.91 -4.05 -6.04
N ALA A 84 -10.56 -4.81 -5.00
CA ALA A 84 -10.65 -4.36 -3.60
C ALA A 84 -9.75 -3.15 -3.27
N GLN A 85 -8.77 -2.83 -4.12
CA GLN A 85 -7.84 -1.71 -3.95
C GLN A 85 -8.23 -0.48 -4.78
N VAL A 86 -9.31 -0.56 -5.56
CA VAL A 86 -9.84 0.54 -6.39
C VAL A 86 -10.51 1.57 -5.48
N THR A 87 -9.77 2.60 -5.14
CA THR A 87 -10.22 3.66 -4.22
C THR A 87 -9.80 5.02 -4.76
N ALA A 88 -10.73 5.96 -4.83
CA ALA A 88 -10.45 7.31 -5.32
C ALA A 88 -9.33 7.99 -4.51
N GLY A 89 -8.35 8.53 -5.22
CA GLY A 89 -7.18 9.18 -4.63
C GLY A 89 -6.02 8.24 -4.30
N ARG A 90 -6.19 6.91 -4.44
CA ARG A 90 -5.08 5.99 -4.26
C ARG A 90 -4.01 6.22 -5.32
N THR A 91 -2.77 6.28 -4.88
CA THR A 91 -1.59 6.44 -5.74
C THR A 91 -0.59 5.34 -5.41
N ILE A 92 0.03 4.75 -6.43
CA ILE A 92 1.11 3.79 -6.30
C ILE A 92 2.21 4.09 -7.31
N ILE A 93 3.44 3.75 -6.95
CA ILE A 93 4.61 3.85 -7.81
C ILE A 93 5.15 2.45 -8.02
N ILE A 94 5.37 2.05 -9.26
CA ILE A 94 5.97 0.76 -9.62
C ILE A 94 7.30 1.06 -10.29
N LYS A 95 8.39 0.54 -9.72
CA LYS A 95 9.76 0.81 -10.16
C LYS A 95 10.53 -0.48 -10.39
N ASP A 96 11.07 -0.65 -11.59
CA ASP A 96 12.15 -1.63 -11.79
C ASP A 96 13.43 -1.11 -11.15
N THR A 97 13.86 -1.71 -10.05
CA THR A 97 15.11 -1.37 -9.38
C THR A 97 16.23 -2.37 -9.64
N ALA A 98 15.91 -3.49 -10.27
CA ALA A 98 16.88 -4.47 -10.72
C ALA A 98 17.53 -4.08 -12.05
N GLY A 99 16.89 -3.21 -12.83
CA GLY A 99 17.34 -2.86 -14.18
C GLY A 99 17.21 -4.05 -15.13
N ASN A 100 16.10 -4.77 -15.08
CA ASN A 100 15.93 -6.01 -15.81
C ASN A 100 14.60 -6.07 -16.60
N ALA A 101 13.80 -5.03 -16.55
CA ALA A 101 12.50 -5.00 -17.23
C ALA A 101 12.61 -5.07 -18.75
N GLY A 102 13.73 -4.66 -19.33
CA GLY A 102 14.03 -4.83 -20.76
C GLY A 102 14.16 -6.29 -21.19
N THR A 103 14.49 -7.20 -20.26
CA THR A 103 14.59 -8.64 -20.50
C THR A 103 13.39 -9.39 -19.92
N ASN A 104 12.98 -9.03 -18.71
CA ASN A 104 11.85 -9.59 -17.98
C ASN A 104 10.87 -8.47 -17.71
N ASN A 105 9.92 -8.26 -18.61
CA ASN A 105 8.94 -7.19 -18.50
C ASN A 105 8.16 -7.29 -17.20
N ILE A 106 7.78 -6.12 -16.65
CA ILE A 106 6.84 -6.04 -15.55
C ILE A 106 5.48 -5.78 -16.16
N THR A 107 4.57 -6.74 -16.02
CA THR A 107 3.19 -6.63 -16.47
C THR A 107 2.34 -6.18 -15.28
N VAL A 108 1.58 -5.12 -15.46
CA VAL A 108 0.61 -4.61 -14.48
C VAL A 108 -0.78 -4.88 -15.02
N ASP A 109 -1.52 -5.74 -14.33
CA ASP A 109 -2.86 -6.19 -14.72
C ASP A 109 -3.91 -5.70 -13.73
N THR A 110 -5.12 -5.44 -14.21
CA THR A 110 -6.29 -5.24 -13.35
C THR A 110 -6.99 -6.57 -13.11
N GLU A 111 -7.52 -6.79 -11.89
CA GLU A 111 -8.20 -8.04 -11.55
C GLU A 111 -9.58 -8.17 -12.23
N GLY A 112 -10.29 -7.06 -12.36
CA GLY A 112 -11.68 -7.03 -12.82
C GLY A 112 -11.86 -6.37 -14.20
N SER A 113 -12.80 -5.44 -14.26
CA SER A 113 -13.12 -4.68 -15.48
C SER A 113 -12.50 -3.28 -15.47
N GLU A 114 -11.72 -2.97 -14.47
CA GLU A 114 -10.99 -1.72 -14.36
C GLU A 114 -9.97 -1.63 -15.48
N THR A 115 -9.55 -0.40 -15.80
CA THR A 115 -8.55 -0.17 -16.85
C THR A 115 -7.40 0.69 -16.34
N ILE A 116 -6.26 0.61 -17.03
CA ILE A 116 -5.10 1.50 -16.88
C ILE A 116 -5.03 2.33 -18.17
N ASP A 117 -5.39 3.61 -18.12
CA ASP A 117 -5.53 4.50 -19.28
C ASP A 117 -6.41 3.93 -20.41
N GLY A 118 -7.39 3.09 -20.07
CA GLY A 118 -8.31 2.44 -20.99
C GLY A 118 -7.95 1.01 -21.39
N ASP A 119 -6.76 0.53 -21.08
CA ASP A 119 -6.31 -0.84 -21.33
C ASP A 119 -6.39 -1.70 -20.05
N ALA A 120 -6.60 -2.99 -20.17
CA ALA A 120 -6.64 -3.91 -19.02
C ALA A 120 -5.25 -4.15 -18.42
N THR A 121 -4.20 -3.93 -19.19
CA THR A 121 -2.82 -4.29 -18.85
C THR A 121 -1.88 -3.18 -19.27
N TRP A 122 -0.86 -2.92 -18.44
CA TRP A 122 0.26 -2.05 -18.79
C TRP A 122 1.59 -2.81 -18.66
N ILE A 123 2.55 -2.53 -19.55
CA ILE A 123 3.85 -3.22 -19.58
C ILE A 123 4.98 -2.21 -19.37
N ILE A 124 5.78 -2.41 -18.34
CA ILE A 124 7.06 -1.73 -18.14
C ILE A 124 8.14 -2.62 -18.76
N ASN A 125 8.80 -2.15 -19.79
CA ASN A 125 9.76 -2.91 -20.59
C ASN A 125 11.11 -2.21 -20.81
N GLY A 126 11.38 -1.15 -20.09
CA GLY A 126 12.67 -0.47 -20.04
C GLY A 126 13.41 -0.76 -18.75
N ASP A 127 14.73 -0.99 -18.83
CA ASP A 127 15.55 -1.17 -17.63
C ASP A 127 15.54 0.09 -16.77
N TYR A 128 15.31 -0.09 -15.45
CA TYR A 128 15.16 1.00 -14.49
C TYR A 128 13.98 1.93 -14.76
N ASP A 129 13.02 1.50 -15.57
CA ASP A 129 11.81 2.26 -15.84
C ASP A 129 10.80 2.20 -14.70
N TRP A 130 9.80 3.06 -14.74
CA TRP A 130 8.81 3.19 -13.67
C TRP A 130 7.51 3.83 -14.17
N ILE A 131 6.44 3.63 -13.42
CA ILE A 131 5.18 4.34 -13.60
C ILE A 131 4.62 4.79 -12.27
N THR A 132 3.87 5.89 -12.28
CA THR A 132 3.01 6.28 -11.18
C THR A 132 1.56 6.14 -11.63
N LEU A 133 0.79 5.38 -10.87
CA LEU A 133 -0.64 5.19 -11.10
C LEU A 133 -1.46 5.97 -10.07
N PHE A 134 -2.54 6.56 -10.53
CA PHE A 134 -3.57 7.20 -9.72
C PHE A 134 -4.91 6.51 -10.00
N CYS A 135 -5.72 6.29 -8.96
CA CYS A 135 -7.07 5.72 -9.08
C CYS A 135 -8.13 6.79 -8.85
N ASP A 136 -9.11 6.88 -9.75
CA ASP A 136 -10.25 7.80 -9.61
C ASP A 136 -11.42 7.21 -8.82
N GLY A 137 -11.29 5.93 -8.40
CA GLY A 137 -12.34 5.16 -7.73
C GLY A 137 -13.07 4.18 -8.66
N THR A 138 -12.69 4.16 -9.95
CA THR A 138 -13.23 3.25 -10.96
C THR A 138 -12.10 2.65 -11.81
N ASN A 139 -11.17 3.47 -12.25
CA ASN A 139 -10.05 3.09 -13.10
C ASN A 139 -8.73 3.69 -12.61
N TRP A 140 -7.65 3.18 -13.17
CA TRP A 140 -6.29 3.64 -12.94
C TRP A 140 -5.80 4.51 -14.10
N PHE A 141 -5.00 5.51 -13.79
CA PHE A 141 -4.42 6.44 -14.75
C PHE A 141 -2.93 6.61 -14.50
N ILE A 142 -2.15 6.66 -15.56
CA ILE A 142 -0.71 6.92 -15.51
C ILE A 142 -0.50 8.42 -15.41
N ILE A 143 0.24 8.88 -14.39
CA ILE A 143 0.52 10.30 -14.15
C ILE A 143 2.02 10.62 -14.11
N GLY A 144 2.89 9.63 -14.32
CA GLY A 144 4.32 9.82 -14.35
C GLY A 144 5.09 8.53 -14.51
#